data_a94448a425b92427ad3734536e30b793
#
_entry.id   a94448a425b92427ad3734536e30b793
#
_cell.length_a   1.000
_cell.length_b   1.000
_cell.length_c   1.000
_cell.angle_alpha   90.00
_cell.angle_beta   90.00
_cell.angle_gamma   90.00
#
_symmetry.space_group_name_H-M   'P 1'
#
loop_
_entity.id
_entity.type
_entity.pdbx_description
1 polymer ?
#
loop_
_entity_poly.entity_id
_entity_poly.type
_entity_poly.pdbx_seq_one_letter_code
_entity_poly.pdbx_strand_id
1 'polypeptide(L)' 'MNLRLDRARELLQQTDMTITAICVACGFESPSHFSRSYRMRFGASPRNDRHALR' A
#
# COMPACT_ATOMS: atom_id res chain seq x y z
N MET A 1 -2.96 -8.27 13.38
CA MET A 1 -2.99 -8.79 12.00
C MET A 1 -3.49 -7.73 11.04
N ASN A 2 -2.81 -7.53 9.94
CA ASN A 2 -3.08 -6.40 9.07
C ASN A 2 -3.39 -6.83 7.64
N LEU A 3 -4.53 -7.49 7.47
CA LEU A 3 -4.96 -8.01 6.18
C LEU A 3 -5.08 -6.91 5.12
N ARG A 4 -5.46 -5.70 5.52
CA ARG A 4 -5.58 -4.57 4.60
C ARG A 4 -4.24 -4.21 3.99
N LEU A 5 -3.21 -4.15 4.80
CA LEU A 5 -1.88 -3.79 4.33
C LEU A 5 -1.25 -4.91 3.52
N ASP A 6 -1.48 -6.15 3.90
CA ASP A 6 -0.99 -7.29 3.14
C ASP A 6 -1.65 -7.34 1.76
N ARG A 7 -2.94 -7.08 1.69
CA ARG A 7 -3.66 -6.98 0.41
C ARG A 7 -3.15 -5.83 -0.44
N ALA A 8 -2.87 -4.69 0.20
CA ALA A 8 -2.34 -3.53 -0.51
C ALA A 8 -0.99 -3.84 -1.14
N ARG A 9 -0.12 -4.53 -0.42
CA ARG A 9 1.19 -4.93 -0.96
C ARG A 9 1.03 -5.86 -2.15
N GLU A 10 0.10 -6.78 -2.08
CA GLU A 10 -0.20 -7.68 -3.19
C GLU A 10 -0.63 -6.90 -4.43
N LEU A 11 -1.52 -5.91 -4.26
CA LEU A 11 -1.95 -5.06 -5.37
C LEU A 11 -0.80 -4.22 -5.93
N LEU A 12 0.08 -3.75 -5.06
CA LEU A 12 1.28 -3.03 -5.50
C LEU A 12 2.17 -3.87 -6.40
N GLN A 13 2.33 -5.13 -6.06
CA GLN A 13 3.19 -6.04 -6.81
C GLN A 13 2.58 -6.53 -8.11
N GLN A 14 1.27 -6.77 -8.10
CA GLN A 14 0.62 -7.52 -9.17
C GLN A 14 -0.23 -6.67 -10.11
N THR A 15 -0.43 -5.39 -9.82
CA THR A 15 -1.25 -4.52 -10.65
C THR A 15 -0.56 -3.19 -10.91
N ASP A 16 -1.11 -2.43 -11.86
CA ASP A 16 -0.70 -1.06 -12.12
C ASP A 16 -1.60 -0.03 -11.46
N MET A 17 -2.41 -0.45 -10.50
CA MET A 17 -3.27 0.46 -9.76
C MET A 17 -2.46 1.56 -9.10
N THR A 18 -3.01 2.77 -9.11
CA THR A 18 -2.36 3.89 -8.41
C THR A 18 -2.39 3.64 -6.92
N ILE A 19 -1.48 4.30 -6.20
CA ILE A 19 -1.44 4.21 -4.74
C ILE A 19 -2.78 4.63 -4.13
N THR A 20 -3.37 5.71 -4.67
CA THR A 20 -4.68 6.18 -4.22
C THR A 20 -5.76 5.13 -4.44
N ALA A 21 -5.77 4.48 -5.60
CA ALA A 21 -6.75 3.46 -5.91
C ALA A 21 -6.62 2.26 -4.97
N ILE A 22 -5.40 1.86 -4.66
CA ILE A 22 -5.13 0.77 -3.72
C ILE A 22 -5.62 1.15 -2.32
N CYS A 23 -5.35 2.39 -1.92
CA CYS A 23 -5.80 2.93 -0.63
C CYS A 23 -7.32 2.78 -0.47
N VAL A 24 -8.06 3.23 -1.48
CA VAL A 24 -9.53 3.15 -1.46
C VAL A 24 -9.99 1.69 -1.49
N ALA A 25 -9.39 0.88 -2.32
CA ALA A 25 -9.77 -0.53 -2.45
C ALA A 25 -9.57 -1.32 -1.16
N CYS A 26 -8.59 -0.90 -0.36
CA CYS A 26 -8.30 -1.57 0.92
C CYS A 26 -9.04 -0.95 2.11
N GLY A 27 -9.86 0.06 1.88
CA GLY A 27 -10.71 0.64 2.91
C GLY A 27 -10.03 1.65 3.81
N PHE A 28 -8.97 2.29 3.35
CA PHE A 28 -8.33 3.36 4.10
C PHE A 28 -9.02 4.69 3.83
N GLU A 29 -9.09 5.54 4.85
CA GLU A 29 -9.78 6.83 4.76
C GLU A 29 -9.02 7.85 3.92
N SER A 30 -7.70 7.82 3.99
CA SER A 30 -6.89 8.77 3.24
C SER A 30 -5.58 8.14 2.81
N PRO A 31 -4.99 8.64 1.71
CA PRO A 31 -3.67 8.17 1.26
C PRO A 31 -2.58 8.40 2.30
N SER A 32 -2.65 9.49 3.05
CA SER A 32 -1.66 9.78 4.11
C SER A 32 -1.69 8.73 5.20
N HIS A 33 -2.89 8.37 5.65
CA HIS A 33 -3.04 7.33 6.66
C HIS A 33 -2.54 5.99 6.14
N PHE A 34 -2.90 5.65 4.92
CA PHE A 34 -2.46 4.42 4.27
C PHE A 34 -0.93 4.36 4.19
N SER A 35 -0.30 5.41 3.67
CA SER A 35 1.15 5.46 3.51
C SER A 35 1.88 5.29 4.84
N ARG A 36 1.38 5.96 5.87
CA ARG A 36 1.96 5.88 7.19
C ARG A 36 1.87 4.47 7.77
N SER A 37 0.69 3.87 7.69
CA SER A 37 0.47 2.52 8.19
C SER A 37 1.31 1.50 7.42
N TYR A 38 1.39 1.66 6.11
CA TYR A 38 2.18 0.78 5.25
C TYR A 38 3.65 0.85 5.65
N ARG A 39 4.18 2.06 5.80
CA ARG A 39 5.57 2.26 6.17
C ARG A 39 5.88 1.63 7.53
N MET A 40 4.97 1.77 8.49
CA MET A 40 5.16 1.19 9.80
C MET A 40 5.20 -0.34 9.76
N ARG A 41 4.42 -0.94 8.87
CA ARG A 41 4.40 -2.40 8.76
C ARG A 41 5.56 -2.96 7.95
N PHE A 42 5.89 -2.33 6.83
CA PHE A 42 6.86 -2.89 5.88
C PHE A 42 8.20 -2.16 5.84
N GLY A 43 8.33 -1.06 6.56
CA GLY A 43 9.58 -0.32 6.64
C GLY A 43 9.84 0.64 5.47
N ALA A 44 8.93 0.71 4.51
CA ALA A 44 9.05 1.60 3.36
C ALA A 44 7.67 2.09 2.95
N SER A 45 7.62 3.26 2.30
CA SER A 45 6.35 3.77 1.80
C SER A 45 5.85 2.90 0.64
N PRO A 46 4.53 2.90 0.36
CA PRO A 46 4.01 2.14 -0.77
C PRO A 46 4.67 2.49 -2.08
N ARG A 47 4.95 3.77 -2.30
CA ARG A 47 5.59 4.23 -3.52
C ARG A 47 7.00 3.68 -3.66
N ASN A 48 7.80 3.78 -2.61
CA ASN A 48 9.16 3.26 -2.62
C ASN A 48 9.17 1.74 -2.76
N ASP A 49 8.25 1.08 -2.07
CA ASP A 49 8.16 -0.37 -2.12
C ASP A 49 7.81 -0.85 -3.53
N ARG A 50 6.93 -0.12 -4.23
CA ARG A 50 6.59 -0.45 -5.62
C ARG A 50 7.82 -0.40 -6.51
N HIS A 51 8.64 0.63 -6.37
CA HIS A 51 9.88 0.74 -7.13
C HIS A 51 10.82 -0.42 -6.83
N ALA A 52 10.96 -0.79 -5.58
CA ALA A 52 11.84 -1.88 -5.16
C ALA A 52 11.34 -3.25 -5.63
N LEU A 53 10.02 -3.42 -5.74
CA LEU A 53 9.40 -4.69 -6.14
C LEU A 53 9.27 -4.86 -7.65
N ARG A 54 9.56 -3.83 -8.41
CA ARG A 54 9.54 -3.84 -9.86
C ARG A 54 10.92 -3.53 -10.42
#